data_1d31ada79099a9d65a867167cb81899e
#
_entry.id   1d31ada79099a9d65a867167cb81899e
#
_cell.length_a   1.000
_cell.length_b   1.000
_cell.length_c   1.000
_cell.angle_alpha   90.00
_cell.angle_beta   90.00
_cell.angle_gamma   90.00
#
_symmetry.space_group_name_H-M   'P 1'
#
loop_
_entity.id
_entity.type
_entity.pdbx_description
1 polymer ?
#
loop_
_entity_poly.entity_id
_entity_poly.type
_entity_poly.pdbx_seq_one_letter_code
_entity_poly.pdbx_strand_id
1 'polypeptide(L)' 'MRKSHQILLKFRFDQRYSFDKVQVCYVNRGAPGDRSWVYGNQILKLDAYFMEIASGNGSTCIPYHRIRKILYGVNVIWER' A
#
# COMPACT_ATOMS: atom_id res chain seq x y z
N MET A 1 12.33 -8.70 6.55
CA MET A 1 11.43 -7.74 5.84
C MET A 1 10.15 -8.45 5.47
N ARG A 2 9.01 -7.80 5.66
CA ARG A 2 7.72 -8.40 5.30
C ARG A 2 7.56 -8.50 3.80
N LYS A 3 6.85 -9.53 3.34
CA LYS A 3 6.63 -9.76 1.91
C LYS A 3 5.92 -8.59 1.25
N SER A 4 4.91 -8.02 1.90
CA SER A 4 4.20 -6.86 1.37
C SER A 4 5.14 -5.67 1.16
N HIS A 5 6.06 -5.42 2.08
CA HIS A 5 7.05 -4.35 1.94
C HIS A 5 7.97 -4.60 0.75
N GLN A 6 8.44 -5.84 0.59
CA GLN A 6 9.30 -6.20 -0.54
C GLN A 6 8.61 -5.96 -1.88
N ILE A 7 7.33 -6.35 -1.98
CA ILE A 7 6.56 -6.20 -3.20
C ILE A 7 6.37 -4.71 -3.52
N LEU A 8 6.01 -3.90 -2.53
CA LEU A 8 5.81 -2.47 -2.76
C LEU A 8 7.10 -1.78 -3.20
N LEU A 9 8.24 -2.14 -2.60
CA LEU A 9 9.53 -1.60 -3.03
C LEU A 9 9.84 -1.96 -4.47
N LYS A 10 9.59 -3.22 -4.85
CA LYS A 10 9.83 -3.67 -6.21
C LYS A 10 9.03 -2.83 -7.21
N PHE A 11 7.74 -2.68 -6.98
CA PHE A 11 6.88 -1.94 -7.91
C PHE A 11 7.19 -0.44 -7.91
N ARG A 12 7.67 0.09 -6.81
CA ARG A 12 8.05 1.50 -6.72
C ARG A 12 9.31 1.81 -7.53
N PHE A 13 10.32 0.96 -7.45
CA PHE A 13 11.63 1.25 -8.00
C PHE A 13 11.95 0.55 -9.33
N ASP A 14 11.13 -0.40 -9.76
CA ASP A 14 11.31 -1.06 -11.05
C ASP A 14 10.61 -0.22 -12.12
N GLN A 15 11.40 0.28 -13.07
CA GLN A 15 10.89 1.20 -14.10
C GLN A 15 9.91 0.54 -15.07
N ARG A 16 9.81 -0.79 -15.08
CA ARG A 16 8.85 -1.49 -15.92
C ARG A 16 7.41 -1.33 -15.43
N TYR A 17 7.23 -0.86 -14.19
CA TYR A 17 5.92 -0.71 -13.58
C TYR A 17 5.60 0.76 -13.32
N SER A 18 4.33 1.10 -13.40
CA SER A 18 3.83 2.41 -13.01
C SER A 18 3.27 2.28 -11.59
N PHE A 19 3.91 2.91 -10.61
CA PHE A 19 3.47 2.80 -9.23
C PHE A 19 2.06 3.33 -9.01
N ASP A 20 1.61 4.24 -9.88
CA ASP A 20 0.24 4.78 -9.80
C ASP A 20 -0.83 3.70 -9.99
N LYS A 21 -0.47 2.57 -10.61
CA LYS A 21 -1.41 1.46 -10.82
C LYS A 21 -1.47 0.50 -9.63
N VAL A 22 -0.63 0.71 -8.63
CA VAL A 22 -0.64 -0.12 -7.42
C VAL A 22 -1.81 0.30 -6.56
N GLN A 23 -2.52 -0.67 -6.01
CA GLN A 23 -3.59 -0.46 -5.04
C GLN A 23 -3.32 -1.33 -3.81
N VAL A 24 -3.47 -0.75 -2.63
CA VAL A 24 -3.20 -1.45 -1.38
C VAL A 24 -4.45 -1.41 -0.51
N CYS A 25 -4.89 -2.61 -0.09
CA CYS A 25 -5.97 -2.76 0.89
C CYS A 25 -5.34 -3.03 2.25
N TYR A 26 -5.77 -2.29 3.25
CA TYR A 26 -5.24 -2.44 4.60
C TYR A 26 -6.35 -2.38 5.64
N VAL A 27 -6.10 -2.94 6.81
CA VAL A 27 -7.03 -2.91 7.94
C VAL A 27 -7.13 -1.48 8.44
N ASN A 28 -8.37 -0.98 8.51
CA ASN A 28 -8.64 0.34 9.05
C ASN A 28 -9.91 0.23 9.90
N ARG A 29 -9.73 0.09 11.20
CA ARG A 29 -10.84 -0.12 12.12
C ARG A 29 -11.73 1.12 12.15
N GLY A 30 -13.04 0.89 12.03
CA GLY A 30 -14.01 1.97 11.95
C GLY A 30 -14.41 2.36 10.54
N ALA A 31 -13.62 1.96 9.53
CA ALA A 31 -14.02 2.10 8.12
C ALA A 31 -15.02 1.00 7.76
N PRO A 32 -15.81 1.17 6.68
CA PRO A 32 -16.71 0.11 6.23
C PRO A 32 -15.96 -1.19 5.99
N GLY A 33 -16.39 -2.28 6.63
CA GLY A 33 -15.74 -3.58 6.55
C GLY A 33 -14.37 -3.62 7.22
N ASP A 34 -14.03 -2.58 8.01
CA ASP A 34 -12.74 -2.42 8.68
C ASP A 34 -11.56 -2.43 7.69
N ARG A 35 -11.79 -2.02 6.45
CA ARG A 35 -10.76 -1.97 5.43
C ARG A 35 -10.81 -0.68 4.66
N SER A 36 -9.65 -0.26 4.17
CA SER A 36 -9.51 0.90 3.31
C SER A 36 -8.56 0.59 2.19
N TRP A 37 -8.64 1.38 1.12
CA TRP A 37 -7.80 1.24 -0.07
C TRP A 37 -7.01 2.52 -0.28
N VAL A 38 -5.79 2.38 -0.78
CA VAL A 38 -4.96 3.50 -1.16
C VAL A 38 -4.28 3.17 -2.49
N TYR A 39 -4.13 4.19 -3.34
CA TYR A 39 -3.43 4.04 -4.61
C TYR A 39 -1.97 4.43 -4.47
N GLY A 40 -1.14 3.93 -5.39
CA GLY A 40 0.28 4.20 -5.35
C GLY A 40 0.61 5.70 -5.35
N ASN A 41 -0.17 6.51 -6.08
CA ASN A 41 0.07 7.97 -6.11
C ASN A 41 -0.27 8.65 -4.78
N GLN A 42 -0.91 7.96 -3.86
CA GLN A 42 -1.18 8.47 -2.51
C GLN A 42 -0.15 7.97 -1.49
N ILE A 43 0.70 7.05 -1.89
CA ILE A 43 1.75 6.53 -1.02
C ILE A 43 2.95 7.46 -1.13
N LEU A 44 3.25 8.19 -0.05
CA LEU A 44 4.27 9.21 -0.02
C LEU A 44 5.66 8.63 0.24
N LYS A 45 5.72 7.56 1.05
CA LYS A 45 7.00 6.98 1.45
C LYS A 45 6.82 5.52 1.86
N LEU A 46 7.80 4.69 1.53
CA LEU A 46 7.87 3.30 1.97
C LEU A 46 9.03 3.19 2.96
N ASP A 47 8.72 3.33 4.24
CA ASP A 47 9.72 3.27 5.29
C ASP A 47 9.97 1.82 5.71
N ALA A 48 10.89 1.62 6.67
CA ALA A 48 11.31 0.28 7.10
C ALA A 48 10.16 -0.51 7.75
N TYR A 49 9.26 0.16 8.48
CA TYR A 49 8.22 -0.51 9.27
C TYR A 49 6.80 -0.15 8.85
N PHE A 50 6.64 0.88 8.03
CA PHE A 50 5.32 1.36 7.63
C PHE A 50 5.40 2.09 6.30
N MET A 51 4.24 2.20 5.65
CA MET A 51 4.10 3.10 4.51
C MET A 51 3.39 4.37 4.97
N GLU A 52 3.83 5.52 4.46
CA GLU A 52 3.21 6.80 4.74
C GLU A 52 2.30 7.15 3.57
N ILE A 53 1.04 7.46 3.87
CA ILE A 53 0.05 7.77 2.85
C ILE A 53 -0.53 9.16 3.08
N ALA A 54 -0.95 9.80 2.00
CA ALA A 54 -1.65 11.08 2.06
C ALA A 54 -3.01 10.88 2.75
N SER A 55 -3.34 11.75 3.69
CA SER A 55 -4.58 11.66 4.45
C SER A 55 -5.03 13.07 4.83
N GLY A 56 -6.15 13.51 4.23
CA GLY A 56 -6.65 14.86 4.49
C GLY A 56 -5.60 15.91 4.19
N ASN A 57 -5.28 16.77 5.15
CA ASN A 57 -4.27 17.82 5.01
C ASN A 57 -2.88 17.39 5.45
N GLY A 58 -2.70 16.10 5.73
CA GLY A 58 -1.44 15.59 6.24
C GLY A 58 -1.16 14.20 5.74
N SER A 59 -0.60 13.36 6.61
CA SER A 59 -0.26 11.99 6.27
C SER A 59 -0.55 11.07 7.44
N THR A 60 -0.63 9.78 7.13
CA THR A 60 -0.86 8.71 8.09
C THR A 60 0.10 7.58 7.79
N CYS A 61 0.62 6.94 8.83
CA CYS A 61 1.55 5.82 8.68
C CYS A 61 0.79 4.51 8.89
N ILE A 62 0.91 3.61 7.92
CA ILE A 62 0.25 2.31 7.96
C ILE A 62 1.33 1.23 8.08
N PRO A 63 1.41 0.53 9.22
CA PRO A 63 2.36 -0.57 9.36
C PRO A 63 2.10 -1.67 8.34
N TYR A 64 3.16 -2.28 7.83
CA TYR A 64 3.01 -3.30 6.78
C TYR A 64 2.21 -4.51 7.23
N HIS A 65 2.19 -4.83 8.52
CA HIS A 65 1.40 -5.97 9.01
C HIS A 65 -0.11 -5.77 8.88
N ARG A 66 -0.55 -4.53 8.64
CA ARG A 66 -1.98 -4.23 8.39
C ARG A 66 -2.38 -4.43 6.94
N ILE A 67 -1.42 -4.58 6.02
CA ILE A 67 -1.74 -4.76 4.62
C ILE A 67 -2.31 -6.15 4.39
N ARG A 68 -3.41 -6.22 3.66
CA ARG A 68 -4.13 -7.47 3.37
C ARG A 68 -4.06 -7.88 1.91
N LYS A 69 -3.94 -6.91 1.01
CA LYS A 69 -4.03 -7.18 -0.42
C LYS A 69 -3.30 -6.09 -1.19
N ILE A 70 -2.59 -6.50 -2.24
CA ILE A 70 -1.93 -5.56 -3.14
C ILE A 70 -2.33 -5.95 -4.55
N LEU A 71 -2.80 -4.97 -5.33
CA LEU A 71 -3.15 -5.15 -6.74
C LEU A 71 -2.23 -4.29 -7.59
N TYR A 72 -2.00 -4.77 -8.81
CA TYR A 72 -1.41 -3.96 -9.86
C TYR A 72 -2.42 -3.91 -11.01
N GLY A 73 -3.00 -2.74 -11.24
CA GLY A 73 -4.16 -2.64 -12.11
C GLY A 73 -5.30 -3.48 -11.53
N VAL A 74 -5.77 -4.46 -12.29
CA VAL A 74 -6.84 -5.37 -11.86
C VAL A 74 -6.31 -6.69 -11.32
N ASN A 75 -4.99 -6.89 -11.32
CA ASN A 75 -4.38 -8.17 -10.96
C ASN A 75 -3.96 -8.17 -9.49
N VAL A 76 -4.39 -9.19 -8.77
CA VAL A 76 -3.93 -9.40 -7.39
C VAL A 76 -2.51 -9.95 -7.44
N ILE A 77 -1.56 -9.20 -6.90
CA ILE A 77 -0.15 -9.61 -6.88
C ILE A 77 0.28 -10.13 -5.53
N TRP A 78 -0.49 -9.85 -4.49
CA TRP A 78 -0.25 -10.40 -3.17
C TRP A 78 -1.52 -10.30 -2.35
N GLU A 79 -1.79 -11.32 -1.57
CA GLU A 79 -2.94 -11.37 -0.67
C GLU A 79 -2.58 -12.21 0.54
N ARG A 80 -3.02 -11.75 1.70
CA ARG A 80 -2.74 -12.42 2.95
C ARG A 80 -3.87 -13.31 3.40
#